data_1571dc4c24e980faaf51feddbda5596c
#
_entry.id   1571dc4c24e980faaf51feddbda5596c
#
_cell.length_a   1.000
_cell.length_b   1.000
_cell.length_c   1.000
_cell.angle_alpha   90.00
_cell.angle_beta   90.00
_cell.angle_gamma   90.00
#
_symmetry.space_group_name_H-M   'P 1'
#
loop_
_entity.id
_entity.type
_entity.pdbx_description
1 polymer ?
#
loop_
_entity_poly.entity_id
_entity_poly.type
_entity_poly.pdbx_seq_one_letter_code
_entity_poly.pdbx_strand_id
1 'polypeptide(L)'
;LSGWKYPLPGVPGHEVSGTVVEVGKNVRKFHVGDNVAVQPFIPCNACDNCRAGYVSMCDGAQMLGADMPGGYAEYCRVPATNAIVLGDVNLVEAALLEPCAVSLYGVLGIQPVLGDTVAILGCGTIGQLALRWFRLAGVRRIIAVDISPVKLSEARALGADECVNEM
;
A
#
# COMPACT_ATOMS: atom_id res chain seq x y z
N LEU A 1 14.85 -0.33 13.90
CA LEU A 1 14.60 0.22 12.55
C LEU A 1 15.87 0.92 12.11
N SER A 2 16.88 0.12 11.75
CA SER A 2 18.20 0.60 11.39
C SER A 2 18.26 0.81 9.88
N GLY A 3 18.56 2.01 9.44
CA GLY A 3 19.37 2.18 8.27
C GLY A 3 18.74 2.72 6.99
N TRP A 4 17.46 3.04 6.91
CA TRP A 4 16.98 3.84 5.78
C TRP A 4 17.46 5.28 5.96
N LYS A 5 18.58 5.60 5.29
CA LYS A 5 19.05 6.98 5.18
C LYS A 5 18.28 7.62 4.04
N TYR A 6 17.21 8.32 4.38
CA TYR A 6 16.52 9.19 3.43
C TYR A 6 17.51 10.26 2.95
N PRO A 7 17.76 10.37 1.65
CA PRO A 7 18.67 11.40 1.13
C PRO A 7 18.04 12.78 1.33
N LEU A 8 18.61 13.58 2.22
CA LEU A 8 18.20 14.97 2.41
C LEU A 8 19.12 15.91 1.64
N PRO A 9 18.58 16.96 0.96
CA PRO A 9 17.15 17.26 0.81
C PRO A 9 16.45 16.28 -0.15
N GLY A 10 15.22 15.87 0.17
CA GLY A 10 14.43 14.95 -0.65
C GLY A 10 12.92 15.18 -0.50
N VAL A 11 12.15 14.65 -1.42
CA VAL A 11 10.69 14.71 -1.43
C VAL A 11 10.15 13.32 -1.03
N PRO A 12 9.60 13.14 0.17
CA PRO A 12 9.05 11.87 0.61
C PRO A 12 7.66 11.58 0.01
N GLY A 13 7.04 10.47 0.46
CA GLY A 13 5.68 10.08 0.10
C GLY A 13 5.64 9.05 -1.02
N HIS A 14 5.00 7.92 -0.73
CA HIS A 14 4.87 6.81 -1.68
C HIS A 14 3.44 6.28 -1.82
N GLU A 15 2.51 6.78 -1.04
CA GLU A 15 1.07 6.52 -1.16
C GLU A 15 0.47 7.61 -2.07
N VAL A 16 0.53 7.41 -3.38
CA VAL A 16 0.31 8.48 -4.37
C VAL A 16 -0.84 8.13 -5.31
N SER A 17 -1.75 9.08 -5.44
CA SER A 17 -2.71 9.16 -6.52
C SER A 17 -2.71 10.57 -7.11
N GLY A 18 -3.16 10.72 -8.34
CA GLY A 18 -3.19 12.03 -8.99
C GLY A 18 -3.71 11.97 -10.40
N THR A 19 -3.75 13.13 -11.04
CA THR A 19 -4.16 13.27 -12.44
C THR A 19 -2.92 13.44 -13.32
N VAL A 20 -2.85 12.70 -14.41
CA VAL A 20 -1.76 12.81 -15.40
C VAL A 20 -1.80 14.18 -16.06
N VAL A 21 -0.73 14.94 -15.93
CA VAL A 21 -0.60 16.28 -16.54
C VAL A 21 0.38 16.29 -17.73
N GLU A 22 1.28 15.31 -17.79
CA GLU A 22 2.23 15.13 -18.87
C GLU A 22 2.56 13.65 -19.07
N VAL A 23 2.77 13.23 -20.31
CA VAL A 23 3.20 11.87 -20.67
C VAL A 23 4.48 11.90 -21.49
N GLY A 24 5.39 10.96 -21.22
CA GLY A 24 6.60 10.79 -22.01
C GLY A 24 6.27 10.41 -23.47
N LYS A 25 7.09 10.88 -24.43
CA LYS A 25 6.84 10.71 -25.88
C LYS A 25 6.66 9.25 -26.35
N ASN A 26 7.16 8.28 -25.59
CA ASN A 26 7.01 6.85 -25.91
C ASN A 26 5.86 6.16 -25.16
N VAL A 27 5.17 6.86 -24.26
CA VAL A 27 4.03 6.35 -23.51
C VAL A 27 2.80 6.37 -24.43
N ARG A 28 2.07 5.25 -24.47
CA ARG A 28 0.84 5.08 -25.30
C ARG A 28 -0.38 4.70 -24.47
N LYS A 29 -0.16 4.25 -23.23
CA LYS A 29 -1.21 3.71 -22.36
C LYS A 29 -1.99 4.80 -21.62
N PHE A 30 -1.37 5.97 -21.40
CA PHE A 30 -1.93 7.05 -20.59
C PHE A 30 -2.12 8.31 -21.41
N HIS A 31 -3.14 9.10 -21.02
CA HIS A 31 -3.45 10.40 -21.59
C HIS A 31 -3.44 11.46 -20.49
N VAL A 32 -3.21 12.70 -20.87
CA VAL A 32 -3.40 13.84 -19.97
C VAL A 32 -4.87 13.90 -19.56
N GLY A 33 -5.11 14.01 -18.25
CA GLY A 33 -6.44 13.95 -17.64
C GLY A 33 -6.79 12.60 -17.01
N ASP A 34 -6.03 11.54 -17.28
CA ASP A 34 -6.26 10.24 -16.63
C ASP A 34 -5.98 10.34 -15.12
N ASN A 35 -6.88 9.81 -14.31
CA ASN A 35 -6.64 9.61 -12.89
C ASN A 35 -5.90 8.29 -12.66
N VAL A 36 -4.84 8.34 -11.85
CA VAL A 36 -3.97 7.19 -11.60
C VAL A 36 -3.63 7.05 -10.12
N ALA A 37 -3.42 5.80 -9.67
CA ALA A 37 -2.65 5.47 -8.48
C ALA A 37 -1.26 5.00 -8.89
N VAL A 38 -0.31 5.06 -7.97
CA VAL A 38 1.08 4.73 -8.24
C VAL A 38 1.52 3.55 -7.39
N GLN A 39 2.10 2.53 -8.03
CA GLN A 39 2.85 1.49 -7.35
C GLN A 39 4.27 2.04 -7.05
N PRO A 40 4.65 2.22 -5.78
CA PRO A 40 5.89 2.92 -5.45
C PRO A 40 7.15 2.10 -5.65
N PHE A 41 7.06 0.77 -5.66
CA PHE A 41 8.18 -0.13 -5.86
C PHE A 41 8.50 -0.29 -7.35
N ILE A 42 9.72 0.09 -7.73
CA ILE A 42 10.19 0.13 -9.13
C ILE A 42 11.30 -0.91 -9.30
N PRO A 43 11.00 -2.12 -9.82
CA PRO A 43 11.99 -3.16 -10.03
C PRO A 43 12.92 -2.80 -11.20
N CYS A 44 14.16 -3.29 -11.16
CA CYS A 44 15.12 -3.08 -12.26
C CYS A 44 14.76 -3.88 -13.53
N ASN A 45 13.93 -4.89 -13.44
CA ASN A 45 13.50 -5.81 -14.50
C ASN A 45 14.66 -6.55 -15.22
N ALA A 46 15.86 -6.58 -14.63
CA ALA A 46 17.06 -7.13 -15.26
C ALA A 46 17.84 -8.13 -14.40
N CYS A 47 17.71 -8.10 -13.07
CA CYS A 47 18.37 -9.06 -12.16
C CYS A 47 17.70 -10.45 -12.22
N ASP A 48 18.36 -11.45 -11.65
CA ASP A 48 17.88 -12.84 -11.69
C ASP A 48 16.53 -13.00 -10.97
N ASN A 49 16.33 -12.29 -9.86
CA ASN A 49 15.04 -12.28 -9.17
C ASN A 49 13.91 -11.76 -10.07
N CYS A 50 14.15 -10.65 -10.78
CA CYS A 50 13.16 -10.12 -11.72
C CYS A 50 12.86 -11.09 -12.86
N ARG A 51 13.90 -11.72 -13.44
CA ARG A 51 13.76 -12.72 -14.51
C ARG A 51 12.99 -13.97 -14.07
N ALA A 52 13.16 -14.35 -12.79
CA ALA A 52 12.44 -15.46 -12.17
C ALA A 52 11.01 -15.10 -11.72
N GLY A 53 10.57 -13.84 -11.88
CA GLY A 53 9.24 -13.37 -11.47
C GLY A 53 9.15 -12.89 -10.02
N TYR A 54 10.22 -12.96 -9.25
CA TYR A 54 10.28 -12.49 -7.86
C TYR A 54 10.62 -10.99 -7.80
N VAL A 55 9.82 -10.16 -8.44
CA VAL A 55 10.09 -8.72 -8.57
C VAL A 55 10.19 -7.99 -7.23
N SER A 56 9.47 -8.43 -6.20
CA SER A 56 9.55 -7.90 -4.83
C SER A 56 10.90 -8.14 -4.16
N MET A 57 11.72 -9.05 -4.69
CA MET A 57 13.08 -9.38 -4.23
C MET A 57 14.16 -8.79 -5.16
N CYS A 58 13.81 -7.75 -5.91
CA CYS A 58 14.73 -7.14 -6.87
C CYS A 58 15.94 -6.50 -6.18
N ASP A 59 17.16 -6.90 -6.58
CA ASP A 59 18.43 -6.40 -5.99
C ASP A 59 18.69 -4.91 -6.32
N GLY A 60 18.15 -4.41 -7.43
CA GLY A 60 18.29 -3.03 -7.88
C GLY A 60 16.97 -2.25 -7.85
N ALA A 61 16.06 -2.60 -6.93
CA ALA A 61 14.81 -1.88 -6.79
C ALA A 61 15.02 -0.44 -6.33
N GLN A 62 14.14 0.43 -6.78
CA GLN A 62 14.00 1.79 -6.26
C GLN A 62 12.61 1.98 -5.65
N MET A 63 12.52 2.82 -4.63
CA MET A 63 11.26 3.17 -3.99
C MET A 63 10.96 4.65 -4.19
N LEU A 64 9.78 4.93 -4.73
CA LEU A 64 9.26 6.30 -4.80
C LEU A 64 9.20 6.91 -3.40
N GLY A 65 9.63 8.14 -3.25
CA GLY A 65 9.66 8.83 -1.96
C GLY A 65 10.78 8.39 -1.03
N ALA A 66 11.69 7.52 -1.49
CA ALA A 66 12.86 7.09 -0.72
C ALA A 66 14.14 7.16 -1.55
N ASP A 67 14.23 6.41 -2.65
CA ASP A 67 15.40 6.41 -3.54
C ASP A 67 15.27 7.46 -4.65
N MET A 68 14.07 7.96 -4.87
CA MET A 68 13.73 9.01 -5.81
C MET A 68 12.63 9.92 -5.25
N PRO A 69 12.45 11.15 -5.77
CA PRO A 69 11.42 12.07 -5.30
C PRO A 69 10.02 11.45 -5.33
N GLY A 70 9.29 11.61 -4.23
CA GLY A 70 7.96 11.07 -4.01
C GLY A 70 6.82 12.06 -4.21
N GLY A 71 5.68 11.74 -3.58
CA GLY A 71 4.40 12.43 -3.78
C GLY A 71 4.15 13.65 -2.89
N TYR A 72 5.03 14.00 -1.94
CA TYR A 72 4.86 15.21 -1.14
C TYR A 72 5.30 16.45 -1.94
N ALA A 73 4.74 16.57 -3.14
CA ALA A 73 5.00 17.64 -4.09
C ALA A 73 3.76 17.89 -4.97
N GLU A 74 3.73 19.04 -5.60
CA GLU A 74 2.67 19.39 -6.56
C GLU A 74 2.66 18.45 -7.78
N TYR A 75 3.84 18.01 -8.20
CA TYR A 75 4.02 17.06 -9.31
C TYR A 75 4.97 15.93 -8.91
N CYS A 76 4.65 14.73 -9.37
CA CYS A 76 5.46 13.55 -9.15
C CYS A 76 5.72 12.84 -10.50
N ARG A 77 6.98 12.54 -10.79
CA ARG A 77 7.36 11.80 -12.00
C ARG A 77 7.51 10.32 -11.67
N VAL A 78 6.76 9.48 -12.38
CA VAL A 78 6.78 8.03 -12.17
C VAL A 78 6.97 7.30 -13.50
N PRO A 79 7.57 6.09 -13.51
CA PRO A 79 7.56 5.23 -14.69
C PRO A 79 6.13 4.87 -15.08
N ALA A 80 5.81 4.88 -16.37
CA ALA A 80 4.46 4.54 -16.84
C ALA A 80 4.04 3.10 -16.47
N THR A 81 4.99 2.20 -16.28
CA THR A 81 4.74 0.83 -15.80
C THR A 81 4.21 0.77 -14.37
N ASN A 82 4.47 1.80 -13.58
CA ASN A 82 4.09 1.90 -12.18
C ASN A 82 2.79 2.69 -11.95
N ALA A 83 2.23 3.29 -13.01
CA ALA A 83 0.95 3.97 -12.94
C ALA A 83 -0.19 3.00 -13.28
N ILE A 84 -1.29 3.10 -12.54
CA ILE A 84 -2.50 2.28 -12.67
C ILE A 84 -3.66 3.23 -12.89
N VAL A 85 -4.36 3.10 -14.03
CA VAL A 85 -5.54 3.91 -14.33
C VAL A 85 -6.64 3.58 -13.34
N LEU A 86 -7.23 4.61 -12.77
CA LEU A 86 -8.38 4.52 -11.87
C LEU A 86 -9.67 4.60 -12.68
N GLY A 87 -10.71 3.87 -12.25
CA GLY A 87 -12.09 4.12 -12.65
C GLY A 87 -12.69 5.27 -11.83
N ASP A 88 -13.97 5.15 -11.50
CA ASP A 88 -14.72 6.14 -10.69
C ASP A 88 -14.32 6.04 -9.19
N VAL A 89 -13.05 6.29 -8.89
CA VAL A 89 -12.53 6.32 -7.52
C VAL A 89 -12.03 7.72 -7.22
N ASN A 90 -12.41 8.24 -6.07
CA ASN A 90 -11.92 9.53 -5.59
C ASN A 90 -10.40 9.45 -5.36
N LEU A 91 -9.67 10.50 -5.78
CA LEU A 91 -8.21 10.53 -5.66
C LEU A 91 -7.73 10.42 -4.21
N VAL A 92 -8.45 11.01 -3.25
CA VAL A 92 -8.08 10.91 -1.82
C VAL A 92 -8.19 9.46 -1.35
N GLU A 93 -9.24 8.74 -1.76
CA GLU A 93 -9.42 7.32 -1.44
C GLU A 93 -8.41 6.45 -2.20
N ALA A 94 -8.09 6.82 -3.43
CA ALA A 94 -7.12 6.09 -4.26
C ALA A 94 -5.70 6.13 -3.71
N ALA A 95 -5.33 7.13 -2.90
CA ALA A 95 -4.06 7.15 -2.19
C ALA A 95 -3.91 5.98 -1.19
N LEU A 96 -5.03 5.43 -0.71
CA LEU A 96 -5.03 4.25 0.16
C LEU A 96 -4.77 2.92 -0.58
N LEU A 97 -4.74 2.91 -1.91
CA LEU A 97 -4.53 1.67 -2.67
C LEU A 97 -3.17 1.02 -2.38
N GLU A 98 -2.15 1.83 -2.11
CA GLU A 98 -0.83 1.31 -1.71
C GLU A 98 -0.90 0.58 -0.37
N PRO A 99 -1.31 1.19 0.76
CA PRO A 99 -1.41 0.49 2.03
C PRO A 99 -2.46 -0.64 2.01
N CYS A 100 -3.51 -0.52 1.18
CA CYS A 100 -4.44 -1.63 0.93
C CYS A 100 -3.73 -2.84 0.32
N ALA A 101 -2.86 -2.63 -0.67
CA ALA A 101 -2.10 -3.71 -1.31
C ALA A 101 -1.08 -4.33 -0.34
N VAL A 102 -0.40 -3.52 0.47
CA VAL A 102 0.52 -3.99 1.52
C VAL A 102 -0.21 -4.89 2.52
N SER A 103 -1.35 -4.46 3.04
CA SER A 103 -2.13 -5.24 4.00
C SER A 103 -2.71 -6.51 3.37
N LEU A 104 -3.19 -6.44 2.13
CA LEU A 104 -3.68 -7.60 1.38
C LEU A 104 -2.58 -8.65 1.17
N TYR A 105 -1.37 -8.20 0.80
CA TYR A 105 -0.24 -9.12 0.63
C TYR A 105 0.07 -9.90 1.91
N GLY A 106 0.03 -9.22 3.08
CA GLY A 106 0.20 -9.87 4.37
C GLY A 106 -0.91 -10.89 4.67
N VAL A 107 -2.16 -10.54 4.41
CA VAL A 107 -3.30 -11.43 4.61
C VAL A 107 -3.24 -12.67 3.69
N LEU A 108 -2.90 -12.48 2.41
CA LEU A 108 -2.73 -13.58 1.47
C LEU A 108 -1.58 -14.51 1.86
N GLY A 109 -0.50 -13.97 2.44
CA GLY A 109 0.61 -14.79 2.96
C GLY A 109 0.22 -15.72 4.12
N ILE A 110 -0.79 -15.33 4.91
CA ILE A 110 -1.35 -16.15 6.01
C ILE A 110 -2.27 -17.25 5.47
N GLN A 111 -2.85 -17.07 4.28
CA GLN A 111 -3.82 -18.00 3.67
C GLN A 111 -5.03 -18.31 4.57
N PRO A 112 -5.77 -17.29 5.05
CA PRO A 112 -6.90 -17.53 5.95
C PRO A 112 -7.95 -18.41 5.30
N VAL A 113 -8.54 -19.30 6.09
CA VAL A 113 -9.64 -20.15 5.64
C VAL A 113 -10.96 -19.75 6.29
N LEU A 114 -12.05 -20.13 5.66
CA LEU A 114 -13.40 -19.89 6.18
C LEU A 114 -13.55 -20.44 7.62
N GLY A 115 -13.99 -19.60 8.54
CA GLY A 115 -14.21 -19.99 9.94
C GLY A 115 -13.04 -19.77 10.88
N ASP A 116 -11.88 -19.32 10.39
CA ASP A 116 -10.71 -19.01 11.22
C ASP A 116 -10.98 -17.94 12.29
N THR A 117 -10.15 -17.95 13.30
CA THR A 117 -10.01 -16.86 14.27
C THR A 117 -8.63 -16.23 14.11
N VAL A 118 -8.58 -14.92 13.97
CA VAL A 118 -7.33 -14.16 13.82
C VAL A 118 -7.20 -13.09 14.89
N ALA A 119 -5.96 -12.82 15.31
CA ALA A 119 -5.62 -11.68 16.13
C ALA A 119 -4.80 -10.68 15.30
N ILE A 120 -5.15 -9.40 15.39
CA ILE A 120 -4.45 -8.29 14.74
C ILE A 120 -3.78 -7.46 15.83
N LEU A 121 -2.45 -7.48 15.83
CA LEU A 121 -1.62 -6.74 16.78
C LEU A 121 -1.20 -5.41 16.15
N GLY A 122 -1.81 -4.33 16.64
CA GLY A 122 -1.68 -2.98 16.10
C GLY A 122 -2.83 -2.63 15.14
N CYS A 123 -3.70 -1.71 15.59
CA CYS A 123 -4.88 -1.24 14.85
C CYS A 123 -4.64 0.12 14.18
N GLY A 124 -3.42 0.34 13.65
CA GLY A 124 -3.13 1.46 12.75
C GLY A 124 -3.71 1.19 11.35
N THR A 125 -3.37 2.04 10.37
CA THR A 125 -3.88 1.94 8.99
C THR A 125 -3.79 0.52 8.43
N ILE A 126 -2.61 -0.11 8.50
CA ILE A 126 -2.40 -1.46 7.96
C ILE A 126 -3.26 -2.50 8.69
N GLY A 127 -3.32 -2.44 10.05
CA GLY A 127 -4.13 -3.38 10.83
C GLY A 127 -5.63 -3.25 10.54
N GLN A 128 -6.14 -2.03 10.40
CA GLN A 128 -7.54 -1.78 10.05
C GLN A 128 -7.88 -2.25 8.63
N LEU A 129 -6.98 -2.07 7.67
CA LEU A 129 -7.14 -2.59 6.31
C LEU A 129 -7.08 -4.12 6.29
N ALA A 130 -6.15 -4.73 7.04
CA ALA A 130 -6.06 -6.18 7.17
C ALA A 130 -7.34 -6.77 7.80
N LEU A 131 -7.94 -6.08 8.79
CA LEU A 131 -9.22 -6.48 9.38
C LEU A 131 -10.30 -6.63 8.30
N ARG A 132 -10.40 -5.66 7.40
CA ARG A 132 -11.37 -5.71 6.30
C ARG A 132 -11.08 -6.87 5.34
N TRP A 133 -9.82 -7.11 5.00
CA TRP A 133 -9.42 -8.23 4.15
C TRP A 133 -9.75 -9.59 4.79
N PHE A 134 -9.49 -9.75 6.10
CA PHE A 134 -9.86 -10.97 6.83
C PHE A 134 -11.37 -11.20 6.84
N ARG A 135 -12.18 -10.13 6.97
CA ARG A 135 -13.65 -10.24 6.85
C ARG A 135 -14.08 -10.71 5.46
N LEU A 136 -13.51 -10.14 4.42
CA LEU A 136 -13.78 -10.56 3.04
C LEU A 136 -13.33 -12.00 2.76
N ALA A 137 -12.27 -12.46 3.41
CA ALA A 137 -11.79 -13.84 3.33
C ALA A 137 -12.66 -14.84 4.11
N GLY A 138 -13.67 -14.39 4.86
CA GLY A 138 -14.58 -15.26 5.59
C GLY A 138 -14.09 -15.71 6.98
N VAL A 139 -13.14 -15.00 7.56
CA VAL A 139 -12.68 -15.21 8.93
C VAL A 139 -13.87 -15.00 9.89
N ARG A 140 -14.09 -15.98 10.77
CA ARG A 140 -15.23 -16.00 11.69
C ARG A 140 -15.08 -15.00 12.83
N ARG A 141 -13.89 -14.89 13.41
CA ARG A 141 -13.62 -14.06 14.57
C ARG A 141 -12.35 -13.26 14.40
N ILE A 142 -12.43 -11.96 14.65
CA ILE A 142 -11.29 -11.03 14.60
C ILE A 142 -11.11 -10.37 15.97
N ILE A 143 -9.94 -10.57 16.57
CA ILE A 143 -9.53 -9.96 17.83
C ILE A 143 -8.56 -8.83 17.49
N ALA A 144 -8.92 -7.59 17.80
CA ALA A 144 -8.10 -6.40 17.60
C ALA A 144 -7.37 -6.04 18.90
N VAL A 145 -6.05 -5.89 18.82
CA VAL A 145 -5.19 -5.57 19.97
C VAL A 145 -4.44 -4.27 19.69
N ASP A 146 -4.59 -3.27 20.53
CA ASP A 146 -3.83 -2.00 20.45
C ASP A 146 -3.78 -1.32 21.82
N ILE A 147 -2.77 -0.49 22.05
CA ILE A 147 -2.66 0.34 23.25
C ILE A 147 -3.54 1.59 23.19
N SER A 148 -4.07 1.95 22.01
CA SER A 148 -4.90 3.14 21.78
C SER A 148 -6.39 2.79 21.83
N PRO A 149 -7.16 3.29 22.83
CA PRO A 149 -8.60 3.09 22.86
C PRO A 149 -9.34 3.65 21.63
N VAL A 150 -8.82 4.72 21.04
CA VAL A 150 -9.40 5.33 19.82
C VAL A 150 -9.31 4.35 18.66
N LYS A 151 -8.13 3.79 18.40
CA LYS A 151 -7.93 2.80 17.32
C LYS A 151 -8.75 1.53 17.54
N LEU A 152 -8.91 1.10 18.78
CA LEU A 152 -9.77 -0.04 19.11
C LEU A 152 -11.25 0.25 18.86
N SER A 153 -11.71 1.48 19.14
CA SER A 153 -13.06 1.92 18.80
C SER A 153 -13.30 1.89 17.29
N GLU A 154 -12.32 2.38 16.51
CA GLU A 154 -12.35 2.32 15.04
C GLU A 154 -12.36 0.87 14.53
N ALA A 155 -11.48 0.01 15.07
CA ALA A 155 -11.42 -1.41 14.71
C ALA A 155 -12.76 -2.11 15.00
N ARG A 156 -13.42 -1.79 16.10
CA ARG A 156 -14.75 -2.29 16.43
C ARG A 156 -15.79 -1.83 15.41
N ALA A 157 -15.78 -0.56 15.03
CA ALA A 157 -16.67 -0.01 14.00
C ALA A 157 -16.44 -0.67 12.62
N LEU A 158 -15.21 -1.09 12.33
CA LEU A 158 -14.83 -1.81 11.12
C LEU A 158 -15.12 -3.32 11.17
N GLY A 159 -15.60 -3.83 12.31
CA GLY A 159 -16.08 -5.20 12.45
C GLY A 159 -15.16 -6.13 13.25
N ALA A 160 -14.28 -5.63 14.12
CA ALA A 160 -13.61 -6.47 15.10
C ALA A 160 -14.66 -7.03 16.11
N ASP A 161 -14.59 -8.33 16.38
CA ASP A 161 -15.50 -8.98 17.33
C ASP A 161 -15.10 -8.71 18.78
N GLU A 162 -13.80 -8.62 18.99
CA GLU A 162 -13.20 -8.36 20.30
C GLU A 162 -12.09 -7.32 20.17
N CYS A 163 -11.98 -6.46 21.17
CA CYS A 163 -10.93 -5.45 21.26
C CYS A 163 -10.24 -5.58 22.61
N VAL A 164 -8.93 -5.75 22.58
CA VAL A 164 -8.08 -5.93 23.76
C VAL A 164 -7.12 -4.73 23.83
N ASN A 165 -7.15 -4.04 24.98
CA ASN A 165 -6.24 -2.95 25.28
C ASN A 165 -5.13 -3.48 26.19
N GLU A 166 -3.96 -3.71 25.61
CA GLU A 166 -2.76 -4.15 26.35
C GLU A 166 -1.84 -2.96 26.56
N MET A 167 -1.66 -2.56 27.81
CA MET A 167 -0.65 -1.58 28.24
C MET A 167 0.48 -2.29 28.99
#